data_43aec8a6bf7dbc2bc8307570ed8acf23
#
_entry.id   43aec8a6bf7dbc2bc8307570ed8acf23
#
_cell.length_a   1.000
_cell.length_b   1.000
_cell.length_c   1.000
_cell.angle_alpha   90.00
_cell.angle_beta   90.00
_cell.angle_gamma   90.00
#
_symmetry.space_group_name_H-M   'P 1'
#
loop_
_entity.id
_entity.type
_entity.pdbx_description
1 polymer ?
#
loop_
_entity_poly.entity_id
_entity_poly.type
_entity_poly.pdbx_seq_one_letter_code
_entity_poly.pdbx_strand_id
1 'polypeptide(L)'
;MWYGCSFSQQFIFGEVNLQLKRLFLFQLFVALFITLFCVLGTWQLYRLQWKMELISEITFGLNSTPITYSNSIKKNYQRVVSDGSYNFKDQIYLYSLNAKGKPGFDVITPFETVSKEIILINRGWIPKELKELPEINSKQGNTKITGLLRKIYKANIFKPDNDISNNIWFSVNLDDLEKFTGKKFSNFIIYLEDQEMKLPLPRKITVDVPNNHLKYAITWYSISISILLYYLYFRKKK
;
A
#
# COMPACT_ATOMS: atom_id res chain seq x y z
N MET A 1 32.34 1.55 76.25
CA MET A 1 31.98 2.73 75.37
C MET A 1 32.47 2.49 73.93
N TRP A 2 31.89 1.54 73.21
CA TRP A 2 32.32 1.15 71.88
C TRP A 2 31.17 0.52 71.04
N TYR A 3 30.07 1.20 70.91
CA TYR A 3 28.94 0.73 70.05
C TYR A 3 28.35 1.79 69.14
N GLY A 4 28.94 2.99 69.05
CA GLY A 4 28.37 4.09 68.29
C GLY A 4 28.85 4.21 66.84
N CYS A 5 29.92 3.56 66.37
CA CYS A 5 30.57 3.78 65.10
C CYS A 5 30.06 2.86 63.95
N SER A 6 29.43 1.74 64.29
CA SER A 6 28.99 0.73 63.30
C SER A 6 27.63 1.13 62.59
N PHE A 7 26.77 1.82 63.33
CA PHE A 7 25.41 2.13 62.81
C PHE A 7 25.40 3.25 61.78
N SER A 8 26.26 4.28 61.92
CA SER A 8 26.36 5.39 60.96
C SER A 8 27.00 4.96 59.62
N GLN A 9 27.96 4.01 59.62
CA GLN A 9 28.57 3.50 58.40
C GLN A 9 27.59 2.65 57.58
N GLN A 10 26.76 1.83 58.19
CA GLN A 10 25.74 1.04 57.44
C GLN A 10 24.68 1.92 56.82
N PHE A 11 24.26 3.01 57.47
CA PHE A 11 23.31 3.97 56.90
C PHE A 11 23.89 4.70 55.68
N ILE A 12 25.13 5.18 55.74
CA ILE A 12 25.83 5.85 54.66
C ILE A 12 26.04 4.92 53.45
N PHE A 13 26.42 3.66 53.67
CA PHE A 13 26.54 2.63 52.60
C PHE A 13 25.21 2.31 51.96
N GLY A 14 24.10 2.30 52.70
CA GLY A 14 22.76 2.08 52.18
C GLY A 14 22.29 3.21 51.29
N GLU A 15 22.49 4.47 51.66
CA GLU A 15 22.12 5.63 50.86
C GLU A 15 22.96 5.75 49.58
N VAL A 16 24.26 5.53 49.64
CA VAL A 16 25.15 5.54 48.49
C VAL A 16 24.75 4.45 47.48
N ASN A 17 24.42 3.25 47.93
CA ASN A 17 23.96 2.16 47.08
C ASN A 17 22.60 2.48 46.42
N LEU A 18 21.70 3.15 47.14
CA LEU A 18 20.40 3.59 46.60
C LEU A 18 20.55 4.68 45.52
N GLN A 19 21.45 5.63 45.74
CA GLN A 19 21.76 6.67 44.75
C GLN A 19 22.42 6.11 43.51
N LEU A 20 23.35 5.17 43.63
CA LEU A 20 23.98 4.50 42.49
C LEU A 20 22.95 3.70 41.66
N LYS A 21 22.03 2.98 42.30
CA LYS A 21 20.94 2.27 41.60
C LYS A 21 20.02 3.24 40.86
N ARG A 22 19.64 4.36 41.47
CA ARG A 22 18.80 5.40 40.79
C ARG A 22 19.51 6.01 39.59
N LEU A 23 20.82 6.29 39.70
CA LEU A 23 21.60 6.80 38.57
C LEU A 23 21.70 5.77 37.44
N PHE A 24 21.93 4.51 37.77
CA PHE A 24 21.99 3.44 36.78
C PHE A 24 20.66 3.26 36.05
N LEU A 25 19.54 3.23 36.79
CA LEU A 25 18.20 3.15 36.20
C LEU A 25 17.89 4.34 35.31
N PHE A 26 18.29 5.54 35.70
CA PHE A 26 18.14 6.73 34.86
C PHE A 26 18.99 6.64 33.59
N GLN A 27 20.23 6.17 33.65
CA GLN A 27 21.07 5.96 32.48
C GLN A 27 20.47 4.92 31.52
N LEU A 28 19.98 3.81 32.07
CA LEU A 28 19.31 2.76 31.31
C LEU A 28 18.06 3.32 30.61
N PHE A 29 17.26 4.12 31.30
CA PHE A 29 16.07 4.77 30.74
C PHE A 29 16.44 5.70 29.57
N VAL A 30 17.46 6.56 29.76
CA VAL A 30 17.92 7.47 28.70
C VAL A 30 18.45 6.67 27.49
N ALA A 31 19.27 5.65 27.73
CA ALA A 31 19.79 4.80 26.68
C ALA A 31 18.67 4.09 25.89
N LEU A 32 17.64 3.59 26.60
CA LEU A 32 16.48 2.97 25.98
C LEU A 32 15.76 3.92 25.01
N PHE A 33 15.50 5.17 25.44
CA PHE A 33 14.79 6.13 24.58
C PHE A 33 15.64 6.58 23.39
N ILE A 34 16.93 6.82 23.58
CA ILE A 34 17.86 7.12 22.48
C ILE A 34 17.84 5.99 21.44
N THR A 35 17.97 4.75 21.89
CA THR A 35 17.94 3.57 21.02
C THR A 35 16.59 3.45 20.29
N LEU A 36 15.47 3.62 21.01
CA LEU A 36 14.13 3.57 20.45
C LEU A 36 13.96 4.59 19.32
N PHE A 37 14.33 5.86 19.53
CA PHE A 37 14.19 6.89 18.51
C PHE A 37 15.15 6.70 17.34
N CYS A 38 16.36 6.18 17.57
CA CYS A 38 17.25 5.80 16.48
C CYS A 38 16.67 4.66 15.63
N VAL A 39 16.08 3.65 16.24
CA VAL A 39 15.41 2.55 15.52
C VAL A 39 14.23 3.06 14.71
N LEU A 40 13.39 3.93 15.27
CA LEU A 40 12.28 4.55 14.56
C LEU A 40 12.75 5.41 13.39
N GLY A 41 13.81 6.18 13.56
CA GLY A 41 14.42 6.98 12.49
C GLY A 41 14.93 6.10 11.34
N THR A 42 15.67 5.04 11.67
CA THR A 42 16.17 4.07 10.69
C THR A 42 15.05 3.34 9.95
N TRP A 43 14.00 2.94 10.68
CA TRP A 43 12.82 2.35 10.05
C TRP A 43 12.14 3.31 9.05
N GLN A 44 12.08 4.60 9.36
CA GLN A 44 11.54 5.60 8.43
C GLN A 44 12.40 5.74 7.16
N LEU A 45 13.73 5.67 7.27
CA LEU A 45 14.61 5.68 6.09
C LEU A 45 14.40 4.43 5.23
N TYR A 46 14.25 3.26 5.83
CA TYR A 46 13.92 2.04 5.11
C TYR A 46 12.58 2.15 4.36
N ARG A 47 11.56 2.71 5.02
CA ARG A 47 10.25 2.96 4.39
C ARG A 47 10.33 3.99 3.27
N LEU A 48 11.17 5.01 3.42
CA LEU A 48 11.44 6.00 2.37
C LEU A 48 12.00 5.32 1.12
N GLN A 49 13.05 4.52 1.28
CA GLN A 49 13.69 3.82 0.17
C GLN A 49 12.70 2.89 -0.57
N TRP A 50 12.00 2.04 0.16
CA TRP A 50 10.99 1.16 -0.41
C TRP A 50 9.93 1.94 -1.22
N LYS A 51 9.51 3.09 -0.70
CA LYS A 51 8.51 3.92 -1.37
C LYS A 51 9.05 4.60 -2.62
N MET A 52 10.31 5.03 -2.60
CA MET A 52 10.97 5.60 -3.77
C MET A 52 11.14 4.56 -4.89
N GLU A 53 11.47 3.32 -4.54
CA GLU A 53 11.54 2.20 -5.49
C GLU A 53 10.18 1.95 -6.15
N LEU A 54 9.09 1.89 -5.36
CA LEU A 54 7.73 1.73 -5.86
C LEU A 54 7.32 2.88 -6.81
N ILE A 55 7.61 4.13 -6.43
CA ILE A 55 7.36 5.32 -7.26
C ILE A 55 8.13 5.23 -8.58
N SER A 56 9.39 4.85 -8.52
CA SER A 56 10.24 4.67 -9.71
C SER A 56 9.70 3.59 -10.63
N GLU A 57 9.26 2.44 -10.07
CA GLU A 57 8.67 1.34 -10.85
C GLU A 57 7.40 1.78 -11.58
N ILE A 58 6.49 2.47 -10.88
CA ILE A 58 5.26 2.99 -11.48
C ILE A 58 5.57 4.03 -12.56
N THR A 59 6.47 4.98 -12.29
CA THR A 59 6.85 6.04 -13.22
C THR A 59 7.48 5.45 -14.49
N PHE A 60 8.38 4.48 -14.32
CA PHE A 60 8.99 3.78 -15.45
C PHE A 60 7.91 3.07 -16.30
N GLY A 61 6.98 2.37 -15.64
CA GLY A 61 5.88 1.68 -16.31
C GLY A 61 5.00 2.64 -17.12
N LEU A 62 4.59 3.75 -16.52
CA LEU A 62 3.74 4.76 -17.16
C LEU A 62 4.41 5.43 -18.38
N ASN A 63 5.72 5.62 -18.34
CA ASN A 63 6.47 6.28 -19.42
C ASN A 63 7.03 5.29 -20.47
N SER A 64 6.89 3.97 -20.24
CA SER A 64 7.38 2.96 -21.18
C SER A 64 6.50 2.87 -22.44
N THR A 65 7.11 2.48 -23.56
CA THR A 65 6.35 2.12 -24.76
C THR A 65 5.51 0.87 -24.49
N PRO A 66 4.24 0.83 -24.93
CA PRO A 66 3.41 -0.36 -24.76
C PRO A 66 4.00 -1.56 -25.51
N ILE A 67 4.05 -2.71 -24.83
CA ILE A 67 4.44 -3.98 -25.46
C ILE A 67 3.19 -4.85 -25.66
N THR A 68 3.22 -5.75 -26.64
CA THR A 68 2.12 -6.69 -26.86
C THR A 68 1.93 -7.58 -25.63
N TYR A 69 0.67 -7.65 -25.13
CA TYR A 69 0.33 -8.48 -23.98
C TYR A 69 0.61 -9.96 -24.30
N SER A 70 1.23 -10.62 -23.35
CA SER A 70 1.42 -12.06 -23.33
C SER A 70 1.38 -12.53 -21.88
N ASN A 71 0.86 -13.74 -21.63
CA ASN A 71 0.80 -14.33 -20.28
C ASN A 71 2.19 -14.58 -19.66
N SER A 72 3.25 -14.53 -20.47
CA SER A 72 4.64 -14.56 -19.99
C SER A 72 5.08 -13.29 -19.28
N ILE A 73 4.38 -12.17 -19.48
CA ILE A 73 4.69 -10.90 -18.81
C ILE A 73 4.28 -11.00 -17.34
N LYS A 74 5.27 -10.93 -16.45
CA LYS A 74 5.07 -10.99 -14.99
C LYS A 74 5.37 -9.70 -14.26
N LYS A 75 5.70 -8.62 -15.01
CA LYS A 75 6.11 -7.35 -14.43
C LYS A 75 4.89 -6.49 -14.11
N ASN A 76 4.81 -6.04 -12.86
CA ASN A 76 3.79 -5.08 -12.43
C ASN A 76 4.03 -3.71 -13.08
N TYR A 77 2.99 -2.93 -13.29
CA TYR A 77 3.03 -1.61 -13.93
C TYR A 77 3.65 -1.60 -15.34
N GLN A 78 3.65 -2.72 -16.06
CA GLN A 78 4.07 -2.76 -17.47
C GLN A 78 2.93 -2.22 -18.34
N ARG A 79 3.25 -1.27 -19.22
CA ARG A 79 2.33 -0.80 -20.26
C ARG A 79 2.18 -1.86 -21.34
N VAL A 80 0.95 -2.22 -21.67
CA VAL A 80 0.65 -3.29 -22.62
C VAL A 80 -0.42 -2.85 -23.63
N VAL A 81 -0.34 -3.46 -24.80
CA VAL A 81 -1.37 -3.38 -25.84
C VAL A 81 -1.85 -4.80 -26.14
N SER A 82 -3.15 -4.96 -26.35
CA SER A 82 -3.74 -6.25 -26.72
C SER A 82 -4.92 -6.06 -27.67
N ASP A 83 -5.09 -7.00 -28.59
CA ASP A 83 -6.25 -7.11 -29.46
C ASP A 83 -7.12 -8.28 -28.97
N GLY A 84 -8.44 -8.11 -29.02
CA GLY A 84 -9.38 -9.12 -28.53
C GLY A 84 -10.80 -8.58 -28.40
N SER A 85 -11.64 -9.29 -27.66
CA SER A 85 -13.05 -8.93 -27.49
C SER A 85 -13.47 -8.94 -26.02
N TYR A 86 -14.34 -8.01 -25.65
CA TYR A 86 -14.94 -7.94 -24.32
C TYR A 86 -16.01 -9.01 -24.14
N ASN A 87 -16.04 -9.63 -22.98
CA ASN A 87 -17.15 -10.46 -22.53
C ASN A 87 -17.98 -9.71 -21.47
N PHE A 88 -18.97 -8.97 -21.92
CA PHE A 88 -19.83 -8.18 -21.04
C PHE A 88 -20.75 -9.02 -20.18
N LYS A 89 -21.06 -10.27 -20.55
CA LYS A 89 -21.89 -11.19 -19.77
C LYS A 89 -21.27 -11.49 -18.40
N ASP A 90 -19.96 -11.62 -18.35
CA ASP A 90 -19.21 -11.95 -17.15
C ASP A 90 -18.59 -10.71 -16.48
N GLN A 91 -19.10 -9.52 -16.79
CA GLN A 91 -18.66 -8.25 -16.21
C GLN A 91 -19.02 -8.18 -14.73
N ILE A 92 -18.10 -7.66 -13.92
CA ILE A 92 -18.29 -7.47 -12.49
C ILE A 92 -18.17 -5.99 -12.10
N TYR A 93 -18.80 -5.63 -10.98
CA TYR A 93 -18.83 -4.29 -10.43
C TYR A 93 -18.11 -4.26 -9.09
N LEU A 94 -16.86 -3.77 -9.10
CA LEU A 94 -16.02 -3.67 -7.91
C LEU A 94 -16.33 -2.37 -7.18
N TYR A 95 -16.88 -2.46 -5.97
CA TYR A 95 -17.17 -1.31 -5.13
C TYR A 95 -15.92 -0.46 -4.89
N SER A 96 -16.01 0.83 -5.18
CA SER A 96 -14.89 1.74 -5.07
C SER A 96 -15.35 3.20 -4.94
N LEU A 97 -14.48 4.03 -4.38
CA LEU A 97 -14.69 5.46 -4.32
C LEU A 97 -13.98 6.15 -5.50
N ASN A 98 -14.57 7.24 -6.02
CA ASN A 98 -13.85 8.09 -6.95
C ASN A 98 -12.86 9.03 -6.23
N ALA A 99 -12.12 9.85 -6.99
CA ALA A 99 -11.15 10.80 -6.44
C ALA A 99 -11.76 11.86 -5.49
N LYS A 100 -13.08 12.08 -5.56
CA LYS A 100 -13.83 13.00 -4.67
C LYS A 100 -14.50 12.27 -3.48
N GLY A 101 -14.20 10.97 -3.27
CA GLY A 101 -14.78 10.16 -2.21
C GLY A 101 -16.22 9.71 -2.44
N LYS A 102 -16.80 9.90 -3.63
CA LYS A 102 -18.16 9.43 -3.94
C LYS A 102 -18.17 7.91 -4.17
N PRO A 103 -19.14 7.16 -3.60
CA PRO A 103 -19.28 5.73 -3.80
C PRO A 103 -19.78 5.41 -5.21
N GLY A 104 -19.30 4.28 -5.73
CA GLY A 104 -19.67 3.74 -7.03
C GLY A 104 -18.95 2.43 -7.30
N PHE A 105 -18.73 2.11 -8.56
CA PHE A 105 -18.13 0.85 -8.97
C PHE A 105 -17.05 1.04 -10.03
N ASP A 106 -15.94 0.32 -9.90
CA ASP A 106 -15.06 0.07 -11.03
C ASP A 106 -15.65 -1.06 -11.86
N VAL A 107 -15.76 -0.81 -13.15
CA VAL A 107 -16.30 -1.77 -14.13
C VAL A 107 -15.15 -2.66 -14.58
N ILE A 108 -15.17 -3.91 -14.13
CA ILE A 108 -14.18 -4.92 -14.47
C ILE A 108 -14.80 -5.88 -15.48
N THR A 109 -14.28 -5.89 -16.70
CA THR A 109 -14.81 -6.69 -17.79
C THR A 109 -13.76 -7.72 -18.22
N PRO A 110 -14.10 -9.03 -18.31
CA PRO A 110 -13.25 -10.02 -18.95
C PRO A 110 -13.01 -9.68 -20.42
N PHE A 111 -11.78 -9.89 -20.86
CA PHE A 111 -11.34 -9.64 -22.22
C PHE A 111 -10.61 -10.89 -22.73
N GLU A 112 -11.12 -11.48 -23.80
CA GLU A 112 -10.51 -12.60 -24.47
C GLU A 112 -9.57 -12.08 -25.56
N THR A 113 -8.29 -12.35 -25.38
CA THR A 113 -7.23 -11.96 -26.34
C THR A 113 -7.28 -12.83 -27.59
N VAL A 114 -6.59 -12.39 -28.65
CA VAL A 114 -6.43 -13.20 -29.89
C VAL A 114 -5.79 -14.58 -29.59
N SER A 115 -4.93 -14.66 -28.56
CA SER A 115 -4.33 -15.92 -28.09
C SER A 115 -5.26 -16.79 -27.22
N LYS A 116 -6.54 -16.43 -27.11
CA LYS A 116 -7.54 -17.13 -26.27
C LYS A 116 -7.28 -17.08 -24.77
N GLU A 117 -6.42 -16.19 -24.32
CA GLU A 117 -6.22 -15.91 -22.89
C GLU A 117 -7.29 -14.94 -22.41
N ILE A 118 -7.79 -15.16 -21.18
CA ILE A 118 -8.77 -14.28 -20.58
C ILE A 118 -8.09 -13.44 -19.53
N ILE A 119 -8.10 -12.11 -19.71
CA ILE A 119 -7.58 -11.13 -18.76
C ILE A 119 -8.69 -10.19 -18.31
N LEU A 120 -8.61 -9.69 -17.10
CA LEU A 120 -9.54 -8.69 -16.59
C LEU A 120 -9.11 -7.30 -17.03
N ILE A 121 -10.10 -6.49 -17.44
CA ILE A 121 -9.88 -5.08 -17.80
C ILE A 121 -10.66 -4.18 -16.85
N ASN A 122 -9.97 -3.32 -16.11
CA ASN A 122 -10.61 -2.22 -15.40
C ASN A 122 -10.87 -1.10 -16.42
N ARG A 123 -12.14 -0.95 -16.81
CA ARG A 123 -12.57 0.04 -17.78
C ARG A 123 -12.77 1.43 -17.19
N GLY A 124 -12.80 1.54 -15.86
CA GLY A 124 -12.99 2.79 -15.14
C GLY A 124 -14.14 2.74 -14.15
N TRP A 125 -14.44 3.89 -13.58
CA TRP A 125 -15.42 4.06 -12.52
C TRP A 125 -16.76 4.62 -13.02
N ILE A 126 -17.86 4.13 -12.44
CA ILE A 126 -19.21 4.64 -12.63
C ILE A 126 -19.86 4.97 -11.28
N PRO A 127 -20.76 5.99 -11.24
CA PRO A 127 -21.66 6.18 -10.11
C PRO A 127 -22.54 4.94 -9.86
N LYS A 128 -22.97 4.76 -8.62
CA LYS A 128 -23.81 3.59 -8.24
C LYS A 128 -25.10 3.49 -9.05
N GLU A 129 -25.69 4.62 -9.38
CA GLU A 129 -26.97 4.75 -10.12
C GLU A 129 -26.87 4.28 -11.57
N LEU A 130 -25.64 4.23 -12.11
CA LEU A 130 -25.42 3.87 -13.53
C LEU A 130 -25.06 2.38 -13.72
N LYS A 131 -25.12 1.55 -12.67
CA LYS A 131 -24.71 0.14 -12.74
C LYS A 131 -25.49 -0.65 -13.81
N GLU A 132 -26.76 -0.32 -14.04
CA GLU A 132 -27.69 -1.10 -14.90
C GLU A 132 -27.85 -0.49 -16.30
N LEU A 133 -27.16 0.61 -16.63
CA LEU A 133 -27.31 1.26 -17.94
C LEU A 133 -26.61 0.47 -19.06
N PRO A 134 -27.32 0.17 -20.18
CA PRO A 134 -26.78 -0.58 -21.32
C PRO A 134 -25.58 0.12 -21.99
N GLU A 135 -25.49 1.44 -21.90
CA GLU A 135 -24.45 2.27 -22.52
C GLU A 135 -23.04 1.94 -22.01
N ILE A 136 -22.93 1.31 -20.82
CA ILE A 136 -21.66 0.85 -20.27
C ILE A 136 -21.05 -0.31 -21.09
N ASN A 137 -21.85 -0.98 -21.92
CA ASN A 137 -21.51 -2.22 -22.63
C ASN A 137 -21.41 -2.05 -24.16
N SER A 138 -21.19 -0.83 -24.67
CA SER A 138 -21.40 -0.48 -26.08
C SER A 138 -20.30 -0.90 -27.06
N LYS A 139 -19.13 -1.38 -26.61
CA LYS A 139 -18.05 -1.84 -27.51
C LYS A 139 -18.17 -3.35 -27.79
N GLN A 140 -18.87 -3.71 -28.86
CA GLN A 140 -18.92 -5.10 -29.34
C GLN A 140 -17.88 -5.30 -30.47
N GLY A 141 -17.32 -6.52 -30.56
CA GLY A 141 -16.37 -6.89 -31.61
C GLY A 141 -14.90 -6.81 -31.17
N ASN A 142 -14.03 -7.05 -32.15
CA ASN A 142 -12.59 -7.04 -31.90
C ASN A 142 -12.11 -5.60 -31.64
N THR A 143 -11.48 -5.38 -30.50
CA THR A 143 -11.06 -4.05 -30.04
C THR A 143 -9.60 -4.11 -29.64
N LYS A 144 -8.85 -3.08 -30.02
CA LYS A 144 -7.49 -2.88 -29.52
C LYS A 144 -7.55 -2.07 -28.23
N ILE A 145 -6.89 -2.55 -27.20
CA ILE A 145 -6.80 -1.89 -25.91
C ILE A 145 -5.36 -1.57 -25.56
N THR A 146 -5.15 -0.46 -24.87
CA THR A 146 -3.86 -0.08 -24.27
C THR A 146 -4.09 0.24 -22.80
N GLY A 147 -3.20 -0.24 -21.94
CA GLY A 147 -3.35 0.01 -20.51
C GLY A 147 -2.16 -0.48 -19.69
N LEU A 148 -2.27 -0.25 -18.39
CA LEU A 148 -1.24 -0.59 -17.42
C LEU A 148 -1.58 -1.91 -16.72
N LEU A 149 -0.67 -2.87 -16.79
CA LEU A 149 -0.81 -4.18 -16.17
C LEU A 149 -0.58 -4.07 -14.66
N ARG A 150 -1.51 -4.59 -13.86
CA ARG A 150 -1.38 -4.67 -12.41
C ARG A 150 -1.62 -6.08 -11.91
N LYS A 151 -0.79 -6.52 -10.99
CA LYS A 151 -0.97 -7.81 -10.33
C LYS A 151 -2.19 -7.78 -9.43
N ILE A 152 -2.99 -8.82 -9.48
CA ILE A 152 -4.10 -9.06 -8.57
C ILE A 152 -3.54 -9.66 -7.27
N TYR A 153 -3.81 -9.03 -6.14
CA TYR A 153 -3.42 -9.51 -4.82
C TYR A 153 -4.63 -10.07 -4.08
N LYS A 154 -4.40 -11.07 -3.25
CA LYS A 154 -5.44 -11.59 -2.36
C LYS A 154 -6.03 -10.46 -1.51
N ALA A 155 -7.34 -10.51 -1.31
CA ALA A 155 -8.04 -9.56 -0.46
C ALA A 155 -7.48 -9.57 0.97
N ASN A 156 -7.48 -8.40 1.60
CA ASN A 156 -7.22 -8.28 3.02
C ASN A 156 -8.39 -8.89 3.81
N ILE A 157 -8.12 -9.53 4.95
CA ILE A 157 -9.09 -10.12 5.87
C ILE A 157 -10.16 -9.13 6.37
N PHE A 158 -9.91 -7.82 6.27
CA PHE A 158 -10.85 -6.77 6.66
C PHE A 158 -11.82 -6.36 5.54
N LYS A 159 -11.70 -6.91 4.33
CA LYS A 159 -12.66 -6.65 3.26
C LYS A 159 -13.88 -7.55 3.42
N PRO A 160 -15.09 -7.03 3.19
CA PRO A 160 -16.30 -7.86 3.15
C PRO A 160 -16.19 -8.94 2.06
N ASP A 161 -16.92 -10.01 2.22
CA ASP A 161 -17.11 -11.02 1.20
C ASP A 161 -17.84 -10.45 -0.01
N ASN A 162 -17.58 -11.01 -1.19
CA ASN A 162 -18.21 -10.60 -2.43
C ASN A 162 -19.68 -11.04 -2.46
N ASP A 163 -20.59 -10.13 -2.80
CA ASP A 163 -22.01 -10.45 -3.07
C ASP A 163 -22.18 -10.82 -4.54
N ILE A 164 -21.93 -12.10 -4.82
CA ILE A 164 -21.97 -12.63 -6.19
C ILE A 164 -23.37 -12.58 -6.77
N SER A 165 -24.41 -12.77 -5.94
CA SER A 165 -25.81 -12.79 -6.37
C SER A 165 -26.28 -11.45 -6.92
N ASN A 166 -25.84 -10.34 -6.30
CA ASN A 166 -26.13 -8.98 -6.74
C ASN A 166 -25.02 -8.39 -7.64
N ASN A 167 -24.02 -9.19 -7.98
CA ASN A 167 -22.83 -8.74 -8.72
C ASN A 167 -22.19 -7.47 -8.11
N ILE A 168 -21.99 -7.50 -6.78
CA ILE A 168 -21.30 -6.46 -6.01
C ILE A 168 -20.04 -7.06 -5.42
N TRP A 169 -18.90 -6.57 -5.87
CA TRP A 169 -17.60 -7.08 -5.50
C TRP A 169 -16.87 -6.09 -4.61
N PHE A 170 -16.26 -6.58 -3.53
CA PHE A 170 -15.41 -5.78 -2.64
C PHE A 170 -13.92 -6.05 -2.88
N SER A 171 -13.63 -7.16 -3.57
CA SER A 171 -12.28 -7.52 -3.99
C SER A 171 -12.30 -8.34 -5.27
N VAL A 172 -11.24 -8.22 -6.08
CA VAL A 172 -11.03 -9.10 -7.22
C VAL A 172 -10.40 -10.39 -6.69
N ASN A 173 -11.23 -11.42 -6.48
CA ASN A 173 -10.82 -12.75 -6.06
C ASN A 173 -10.98 -13.70 -7.25
N LEU A 174 -9.87 -14.34 -7.68
CA LEU A 174 -9.88 -15.21 -8.86
C LEU A 174 -10.68 -16.50 -8.63
N ASP A 175 -10.69 -17.03 -7.40
CA ASP A 175 -11.45 -18.24 -7.05
C ASP A 175 -12.96 -17.98 -7.12
N ASP A 176 -13.40 -16.79 -6.67
CA ASP A 176 -14.81 -16.38 -6.76
C ASP A 176 -15.19 -16.08 -8.20
N LEU A 177 -14.31 -15.50 -9.00
CA LEU A 177 -14.51 -15.26 -10.43
C LEU A 177 -14.62 -16.58 -11.21
N GLU A 178 -13.79 -17.57 -10.89
CA GLU A 178 -13.87 -18.90 -11.51
C GLU A 178 -15.21 -19.56 -11.18
N LYS A 179 -15.68 -19.46 -9.94
CA LYS A 179 -17.02 -19.96 -9.55
C LYS A 179 -18.17 -19.24 -10.27
N PHE A 180 -18.04 -17.91 -10.40
CA PHE A 180 -19.07 -17.07 -11.03
C PHE A 180 -19.18 -17.29 -12.54
N THR A 181 -18.04 -17.44 -13.24
CA THR A 181 -17.97 -17.46 -14.70
C THR A 181 -17.67 -18.85 -15.31
N GLY A 182 -17.16 -19.79 -14.51
CA GLY A 182 -16.65 -21.08 -14.98
C GLY A 182 -15.32 -20.98 -15.75
N LYS A 183 -14.62 -19.84 -15.71
CA LYS A 183 -13.44 -19.54 -16.51
C LYS A 183 -12.23 -19.22 -15.65
N LYS A 184 -11.04 -19.56 -16.15
CA LYS A 184 -9.75 -19.18 -15.53
C LYS A 184 -9.25 -17.86 -16.08
N PHE A 185 -8.71 -17.04 -15.19
CA PHE A 185 -8.22 -15.70 -15.50
C PHE A 185 -6.73 -15.57 -15.24
N SER A 186 -6.10 -14.62 -15.93
CA SER A 186 -4.75 -14.17 -15.61
C SER A 186 -4.67 -13.59 -14.20
N ASN A 187 -3.53 -13.74 -13.52
CA ASN A 187 -3.25 -13.12 -12.23
C ASN A 187 -3.02 -11.60 -12.31
N PHE A 188 -3.27 -11.02 -13.47
CA PHE A 188 -3.13 -9.61 -13.74
C PHE A 188 -4.43 -9.01 -14.24
N ILE A 189 -4.59 -7.71 -14.00
CA ILE A 189 -5.66 -6.88 -14.52
C ILE A 189 -5.06 -5.71 -15.27
N ILE A 190 -5.62 -5.34 -16.42
CA ILE A 190 -5.21 -4.16 -17.17
C ILE A 190 -6.11 -2.97 -16.78
N TYR A 191 -5.48 -1.88 -16.35
CA TYR A 191 -6.16 -0.60 -16.18
C TYR A 191 -6.12 0.15 -17.51
N LEU A 192 -7.28 0.34 -18.11
CA LEU A 192 -7.41 0.96 -19.43
C LEU A 192 -6.98 2.43 -19.37
N GLU A 193 -6.08 2.84 -20.28
CA GLU A 193 -5.59 4.22 -20.37
C GLU A 193 -6.48 5.08 -21.28
N ASP A 194 -6.79 4.58 -22.45
CA ASP A 194 -7.55 5.31 -23.45
C ASP A 194 -9.01 4.87 -23.44
N GLN A 195 -9.89 5.82 -23.21
CA GLN A 195 -11.33 5.62 -23.39
C GLN A 195 -11.90 6.72 -24.27
N GLU A 196 -12.41 6.33 -25.41
CA GLU A 196 -13.20 7.21 -26.28
C GLU A 196 -14.58 7.54 -25.70
N MET A 197 -14.99 6.82 -24.65
CA MET A 197 -16.31 6.95 -24.03
C MET A 197 -16.26 7.87 -22.82
N LYS A 198 -17.34 8.63 -22.60
CA LYS A 198 -17.48 9.48 -21.39
C LYS A 198 -17.62 8.65 -20.11
N LEU A 199 -18.10 7.41 -20.19
CA LEU A 199 -18.29 6.45 -19.10
C LEU A 199 -17.89 5.05 -19.58
N PRO A 200 -17.28 4.22 -18.69
CA PRO A 200 -16.82 4.52 -17.32
C PRO A 200 -15.69 5.55 -17.28
N LEU A 201 -15.61 6.34 -16.21
CA LEU A 201 -14.54 7.32 -16.02
C LEU A 201 -13.19 6.60 -15.82
N PRO A 202 -12.15 6.90 -16.62
CA PRO A 202 -10.87 6.22 -16.53
C PRO A 202 -10.25 6.30 -15.13
N ARG A 203 -9.70 5.20 -14.65
CA ARG A 203 -8.88 5.18 -13.44
C ARG A 203 -7.46 5.61 -13.75
N LYS A 204 -7.15 6.85 -13.46
CA LYS A 204 -5.76 7.32 -13.59
C LYS A 204 -4.90 6.68 -12.51
N ILE A 205 -3.91 5.90 -12.93
CA ILE A 205 -2.84 5.46 -12.05
C ILE A 205 -1.87 6.62 -11.95
N THR A 206 -1.86 7.29 -10.79
CA THR A 206 -0.98 8.42 -10.52
C THR A 206 0.14 8.00 -9.59
N VAL A 207 1.29 8.65 -9.75
CA VAL A 207 2.47 8.49 -8.89
C VAL A 207 2.35 9.36 -7.63
N ASP A 208 1.24 10.10 -7.47
CA ASP A 208 1.02 11.00 -6.34
C ASP A 208 0.76 10.22 -5.05
N VAL A 209 1.84 9.66 -4.52
CA VAL A 209 1.85 8.92 -3.26
C VAL A 209 2.55 9.77 -2.21
N PRO A 210 1.81 10.35 -1.23
CA PRO A 210 2.43 11.19 -0.19
C PRO A 210 3.63 10.48 0.46
N ASN A 211 4.80 11.14 0.46
CA ASN A 211 6.03 10.57 1.00
C ASN A 211 6.65 11.50 2.05
N ASN A 212 6.22 11.36 3.29
CA ASN A 212 6.71 12.18 4.41
C ASN A 212 7.76 11.45 5.28
N HIS A 213 8.23 10.28 4.86
CA HIS A 213 9.13 9.45 5.67
C HIS A 213 10.44 10.16 6.03
N LEU A 214 11.01 10.96 5.12
CA LEU A 214 12.20 11.74 5.43
C LEU A 214 11.98 12.75 6.57
N LYS A 215 10.83 13.45 6.56
CA LYS A 215 10.48 14.39 7.64
C LYS A 215 10.40 13.68 8.99
N TYR A 216 9.77 12.53 9.03
CA TYR A 216 9.68 11.73 10.27
C TYR A 216 11.04 11.18 10.71
N ALA A 217 11.89 10.73 9.79
CA ALA A 217 13.25 10.29 10.12
C ALA A 217 14.05 11.41 10.79
N ILE A 218 14.04 12.61 10.19
CA ILE A 218 14.70 13.80 10.76
C ILE A 218 14.15 14.10 12.17
N THR A 219 12.83 14.05 12.34
CA THR A 219 12.20 14.29 13.66
C THR A 219 12.70 13.30 14.71
N TRP A 220 12.70 12.00 14.42
CA TRP A 220 13.14 10.97 15.36
C TRP A 220 14.62 11.11 15.75
N TYR A 221 15.49 11.34 14.76
CA TYR A 221 16.91 11.56 15.06
C TYR A 221 17.14 12.87 15.83
N SER A 222 16.40 13.94 15.52
CA SER A 222 16.51 15.21 16.27
C SER A 222 16.12 15.05 17.74
N ILE A 223 15.06 14.28 18.02
CA ILE A 223 14.66 13.96 19.40
C ILE A 223 15.76 13.14 20.09
N SER A 224 16.30 12.12 19.44
CA SER A 224 17.38 11.30 19.98
C SER A 224 18.62 12.12 20.35
N ILE A 225 19.05 13.00 19.42
CA ILE A 225 20.18 13.91 19.64
C ILE A 225 19.90 14.89 20.80
N SER A 226 18.70 15.45 20.85
CA SER A 226 18.32 16.39 21.93
C SER A 226 18.37 15.74 23.30
N ILE A 227 17.90 14.49 23.43
CA ILE A 227 17.97 13.72 24.68
C ILE A 227 19.44 13.45 25.06
N LEU A 228 20.27 13.08 24.08
CA LEU A 228 21.70 12.84 24.30
C LEU A 228 22.42 14.10 24.79
N LEU A 229 22.20 15.24 24.11
CA LEU A 229 22.82 16.52 24.48
C LEU A 229 22.38 16.97 25.87
N TYR A 230 21.08 16.85 26.18
CA TYR A 230 20.54 17.17 27.50
C TYR A 230 21.17 16.27 28.59
N TYR A 231 21.29 14.99 28.33
CA TYR A 231 21.92 14.04 29.26
C TYR A 231 23.39 14.39 29.50
N LEU A 232 24.17 14.71 28.47
CA LEU A 232 25.57 15.10 28.57
C LEU A 232 25.74 16.43 29.34
N TYR A 233 24.87 17.40 29.09
CA TYR A 233 24.84 18.66 29.84
C TYR A 233 24.57 18.43 31.33
N PHE A 234 23.56 17.62 31.65
CA PHE A 234 23.21 17.29 33.02
C PHE A 234 24.32 16.54 33.77
N ARG A 235 25.02 15.65 33.05
CA ARG A 235 26.15 14.91 33.61
C ARG A 235 27.35 15.81 33.93
N LYS A 236 27.62 16.86 33.13
CA LYS A 236 28.72 17.81 33.40
C LYS A 236 28.44 18.73 34.59
N LYS A 237 27.19 18.93 34.97
CA LYS A 237 26.80 19.85 36.03
C LYS A 237 26.78 19.17 37.42
N LYS A 238 26.92 17.86 37.47
CA LYS A 238 27.13 17.08 38.69
C LYS A 238 28.61 16.79 38.90
#